data_5c56b46a62e51ae4fcd3ea57027aa8bb
#
_entry.id   5c56b46a62e51ae4fcd3ea57027aa8bb
#
_cell.length_a   1.000
_cell.length_b   1.000
_cell.length_c   1.000
_cell.angle_alpha   90.00
_cell.angle_beta   90.00
_cell.angle_gamma   90.00
#
_symmetry.space_group_name_H-M   'P 1'
#
loop_
_entity.id
_entity.type
_entity.pdbx_description
1 polymer ?
#
loop_
_entity_poly.entity_id
_entity_poly.type
_entity_poly.pdbx_seq_one_letter_code
_entity_poly.pdbx_strand_id
1 'polypeptide(L)'
;MGEKAFQEYYPEHFSHCYGCGVLNEHGLRIKSYWDGAESVCSFRPMPYHTSFPGFVYGGLIASVIDCHSTATAAAAAYRAEGRTMGTEPPLRYVTASLKVDYLHPTPMGSPLELRSSIREIKGRKVVVETRLSVDGKECVRGELVAVRIPDTMVAR
;
A
#
# COMPACT_ATOMS: atom_id res chain seq x y z
N MET A 1 -5.20 6.78 -21.05
CA MET A 1 -4.57 7.78 -20.18
C MET A 1 -4.66 7.38 -18.76
N GLY A 2 -3.53 7.33 -18.12
CA GLY A 2 -3.43 6.76 -16.79
C GLY A 2 -4.07 7.62 -15.71
N GLU A 3 -4.87 6.98 -14.88
CA GLU A 3 -5.29 7.54 -13.63
C GLU A 3 -4.08 7.76 -12.72
N LYS A 4 -4.08 8.81 -11.92
CA LYS A 4 -3.03 9.06 -10.94
C LYS A 4 -3.09 8.03 -9.81
N ALA A 5 -1.94 7.47 -9.46
CA ALA A 5 -1.84 6.62 -8.27
C ALA A 5 -2.06 7.43 -6.99
N PHE A 6 -2.51 6.78 -5.92
CA PHE A 6 -2.71 7.44 -4.62
C PHE A 6 -1.45 8.17 -4.17
N GLN A 7 -0.29 7.54 -4.35
CA GLN A 7 1.00 8.08 -3.92
C GLN A 7 1.43 9.34 -4.69
N GLU A 8 0.89 9.54 -5.88
CA GLU A 8 1.19 10.72 -6.70
C GLU A 8 0.45 11.98 -6.24
N TYR A 9 -0.49 11.83 -5.31
CA TYR A 9 -1.20 12.95 -4.68
C TYR A 9 -0.52 13.44 -3.41
N TYR A 10 0.50 12.73 -2.91
CA TYR A 10 1.16 13.11 -1.67
C TYR A 10 1.98 14.39 -1.85
N PRO A 11 1.96 15.31 -0.86
CA PRO A 11 2.86 16.45 -0.90
C PRO A 11 4.32 16.01 -0.86
N GLU A 12 5.20 16.88 -1.34
CA GLU A 12 6.62 16.57 -1.50
C GLU A 12 7.25 15.92 -0.27
N HIS A 13 6.99 16.48 0.91
CA HIS A 13 7.58 15.99 2.16
C HIS A 13 7.05 14.61 2.61
N PHE A 14 6.00 14.08 1.97
CA PHE A 14 5.49 12.71 2.19
C PHE A 14 5.92 11.75 1.08
N SER A 15 6.70 12.20 0.13
CA SER A 15 7.01 11.47 -1.10
C SER A 15 8.40 10.81 -1.11
N HIS A 16 8.99 10.59 0.06
CA HIS A 16 10.34 10.00 0.19
C HIS A 16 10.34 8.58 0.76
N CYS A 17 9.19 7.98 0.98
CA CYS A 17 9.10 6.61 1.51
C CYS A 17 9.85 5.62 0.62
N TYR A 18 10.62 4.74 1.22
CA TYR A 18 11.33 3.70 0.47
C TYR A 18 10.38 2.78 -0.31
N GLY A 19 9.22 2.47 0.24
CA GLY A 19 8.24 1.62 -0.44
C GLY A 19 7.49 2.32 -1.57
N CYS A 20 7.02 3.54 -1.35
CA CYS A 20 6.08 4.18 -2.27
C CYS A 20 6.37 5.65 -2.63
N GLY A 21 7.44 6.23 -2.10
CA GLY A 21 7.77 7.62 -2.38
C GLY A 21 8.18 7.84 -3.83
N VAL A 22 7.45 8.71 -4.53
CA VAL A 22 7.73 9.01 -5.95
C VAL A 22 9.07 9.74 -6.13
N LEU A 23 9.59 10.36 -5.06
CA LEU A 23 10.86 11.09 -5.07
C LEU A 23 12.03 10.26 -4.55
N ASN A 24 11.80 9.03 -4.10
CA ASN A 24 12.88 8.15 -3.67
C ASN A 24 13.37 7.33 -4.87
N GLU A 25 14.52 7.67 -5.42
CA GLU A 25 15.09 6.99 -6.59
C GLU A 25 15.50 5.54 -6.31
N HIS A 26 15.72 5.17 -5.04
CA HIS A 26 16.06 3.80 -4.61
C HIS A 26 14.83 2.99 -4.22
N GLY A 27 13.66 3.62 -4.24
CA GLY A 27 12.43 3.02 -3.71
C GLY A 27 11.77 2.02 -4.63
N LEU A 28 10.82 1.29 -4.07
CA LEU A 28 10.04 0.29 -4.81
C LEU A 28 9.00 0.94 -5.72
N ARG A 29 8.63 2.19 -5.44
CA ARG A 29 7.68 2.99 -6.23
C ARG A 29 6.33 2.31 -6.42
N ILE A 30 5.81 1.77 -5.34
CA ILE A 30 4.50 1.13 -5.28
C ILE A 30 3.42 2.15 -5.65
N LYS A 31 2.51 1.75 -6.52
CA LYS A 31 1.41 2.60 -7.01
C LYS A 31 0.09 1.89 -6.81
N SER A 32 -0.86 2.60 -6.22
CA SER A 32 -2.17 2.07 -5.85
C SER A 32 -3.27 2.88 -6.49
N TYR A 33 -4.36 2.20 -6.87
CA TYR A 33 -5.50 2.78 -7.58
C TYR A 33 -6.79 2.23 -7.02
N TRP A 34 -7.89 2.98 -7.20
CA TRP A 34 -9.22 2.43 -6.96
C TRP A 34 -9.67 1.53 -8.12
N ASP A 35 -10.35 0.47 -7.75
CA ASP A 35 -11.13 -0.37 -8.67
C ASP A 35 -12.47 -0.63 -7.98
N GLY A 36 -13.43 0.28 -8.18
CA GLY A 36 -14.70 0.26 -7.45
C GLY A 36 -14.50 0.51 -5.96
N ALA A 37 -14.95 -0.41 -5.14
CA ALA A 37 -14.83 -0.34 -3.68
C ALA A 37 -13.51 -0.91 -3.16
N GLU A 38 -12.75 -1.59 -4.01
CA GLU A 38 -11.43 -2.12 -3.66
C GLU A 38 -10.32 -1.28 -4.26
N SER A 39 -9.14 -1.35 -3.68
CA SER A 39 -7.93 -0.79 -4.27
C SER A 39 -7.07 -1.89 -4.87
N VAL A 40 -6.30 -1.53 -5.88
CA VAL A 40 -5.45 -2.48 -6.60
C VAL A 40 -4.02 -1.94 -6.75
N CYS A 41 -3.08 -2.87 -6.78
CA CYS A 41 -1.67 -2.59 -7.03
C CYS A 41 -1.07 -3.77 -7.79
N SER A 42 -0.28 -3.48 -8.80
CA SER A 42 0.52 -4.49 -9.50
C SER A 42 2.00 -4.12 -9.32
N PHE A 43 2.78 -5.05 -8.80
CA PHE A 43 4.20 -4.83 -8.54
C PHE A 43 5.01 -6.00 -9.09
N ARG A 44 5.99 -5.71 -9.95
CA ARG A 44 6.88 -6.73 -10.49
C ARG A 44 8.16 -6.78 -9.68
N PRO A 45 8.43 -7.88 -8.96
CA PRO A 45 9.71 -8.04 -8.25
C PRO A 45 10.89 -8.07 -9.21
N MET A 46 11.97 -7.45 -8.79
CA MET A 46 13.26 -7.57 -9.48
C MET A 46 13.93 -8.89 -9.10
N PRO A 47 14.85 -9.42 -9.94
CA PRO A 47 15.52 -10.70 -9.66
C PRO A 47 16.21 -10.77 -8.28
N TYR A 48 16.68 -9.63 -7.76
CA TYR A 48 17.32 -9.57 -6.45
C TYR A 48 16.33 -9.51 -5.27
N HIS A 49 15.02 -9.40 -5.54
CA HIS A 49 13.99 -9.52 -4.51
C HIS A 49 13.70 -10.98 -4.17
N THR A 50 14.70 -11.80 -4.19
CA THR A 50 14.60 -13.25 -4.02
C THR A 50 14.87 -13.70 -2.58
N SER A 51 14.21 -14.79 -2.19
CA SER A 51 14.59 -15.58 -1.02
C SER A 51 15.26 -16.86 -1.52
N PHE A 52 14.64 -18.04 -1.35
CA PHE A 52 15.11 -19.24 -2.05
C PHE A 52 14.94 -19.07 -3.56
N PRO A 53 15.78 -19.70 -4.38
CA PRO A 53 15.66 -19.58 -5.83
C PRO A 53 14.24 -19.88 -6.33
N GLY A 54 13.70 -18.95 -7.09
CA GLY A 54 12.35 -19.06 -7.65
C GLY A 54 11.23 -18.47 -6.81
N PHE A 55 11.54 -17.94 -5.61
CA PHE A 55 10.53 -17.37 -4.71
C PHE A 55 10.88 -15.97 -4.26
N VAL A 56 9.83 -15.14 -4.11
CA VAL A 56 9.95 -13.75 -3.66
C VAL A 56 10.23 -13.70 -2.17
N TYR A 57 11.12 -12.78 -1.77
CA TYR A 57 11.47 -12.54 -0.38
C TYR A 57 10.24 -12.06 0.41
N GLY A 58 9.99 -12.70 1.56
CA GLY A 58 8.83 -12.39 2.40
C GLY A 58 8.80 -10.96 2.94
N GLY A 59 9.97 -10.40 3.23
CA GLY A 59 10.09 -9.00 3.67
C GLY A 59 9.70 -8.00 2.59
N LEU A 60 10.01 -8.29 1.33
CA LEU A 60 9.54 -7.47 0.21
C LEU A 60 8.01 -7.54 0.11
N ILE A 61 7.45 -8.73 0.19
CA ILE A 61 5.99 -8.93 0.17
C ILE A 61 5.32 -8.09 1.26
N ALA A 62 5.84 -8.15 2.48
CA ALA A 62 5.34 -7.35 3.60
C ALA A 62 5.44 -5.84 3.29
N SER A 63 6.54 -5.40 2.68
CA SER A 63 6.74 -3.99 2.30
C SER A 63 5.70 -3.53 1.27
N VAL A 64 5.41 -4.35 0.28
CA VAL A 64 4.42 -4.02 -0.76
C VAL A 64 3.01 -3.94 -0.15
N ILE A 65 2.67 -4.90 0.70
CA ILE A 65 1.38 -4.90 1.42
C ILE A 65 1.27 -3.67 2.32
N ASP A 66 2.33 -3.33 3.04
CA ASP A 66 2.37 -2.18 3.94
C ASP A 66 2.04 -0.88 3.20
N CYS A 67 2.80 -0.54 2.19
CA CYS A 67 2.62 0.72 1.46
C CYS A 67 1.31 0.77 0.69
N HIS A 68 0.90 -0.32 0.05
CA HIS A 68 -0.37 -0.38 -0.64
C HIS A 68 -1.55 -0.19 0.32
N SER A 69 -1.53 -0.90 1.44
CA SER A 69 -2.63 -0.85 2.42
C SER A 69 -2.71 0.50 3.13
N THR A 70 -1.57 1.09 3.49
CA THR A 70 -1.54 2.43 4.13
C THR A 70 -2.05 3.51 3.17
N ALA A 71 -1.65 3.46 1.90
CA ALA A 71 -2.16 4.38 0.89
C ALA A 71 -3.66 4.20 0.68
N THR A 72 -4.15 2.96 0.71
CA THR A 72 -5.58 2.66 0.62
C THR A 72 -6.34 3.24 1.80
N ALA A 73 -5.78 3.15 3.02
CA ALA A 73 -6.38 3.76 4.20
C ALA A 73 -6.55 5.28 4.04
N ALA A 74 -5.51 5.97 3.58
CA ALA A 74 -5.57 7.40 3.32
C ALA A 74 -6.60 7.74 2.25
N ALA A 75 -6.58 7.02 1.14
CA ALA A 75 -7.53 7.23 0.04
C ALA A 75 -8.98 7.00 0.48
N ALA A 76 -9.22 5.98 1.31
CA ALA A 76 -10.54 5.69 1.85
C ALA A 76 -11.01 6.78 2.81
N ALA A 77 -10.11 7.35 3.60
CA ALA A 77 -10.42 8.45 4.49
C ALA A 77 -10.85 9.71 3.72
N TYR A 78 -10.13 10.07 2.65
CA TYR A 78 -10.55 11.15 1.77
C TYR A 78 -11.94 10.88 1.17
N ARG A 79 -12.17 9.68 0.68
CA ARG A 79 -13.46 9.29 0.09
C ARG A 79 -14.59 9.38 1.11
N ALA A 80 -14.35 8.92 2.35
CA ALA A 80 -15.34 8.97 3.43
C ALA A 80 -15.69 10.41 3.84
N GLU A 81 -14.75 11.35 3.69
CA GLU A 81 -14.99 12.77 3.95
C GLU A 81 -15.54 13.52 2.72
N GLY A 82 -15.79 12.82 1.62
CA GLY A 82 -16.25 13.45 0.37
C GLY A 82 -15.20 14.35 -0.28
N ARG A 83 -13.92 14.12 0.02
CA ARG A 83 -12.79 14.93 -0.45
C ARG A 83 -12.04 14.24 -1.58
N THR A 84 -11.52 15.04 -2.50
CA THR A 84 -10.57 14.58 -3.51
C THR A 84 -9.18 14.48 -2.88
N MET A 85 -8.43 13.42 -3.20
CA MET A 85 -7.04 13.30 -2.78
C MET A 85 -6.23 14.50 -3.28
N GLY A 86 -5.28 14.93 -2.46
CA GLY A 86 -4.46 16.11 -2.75
C GLY A 86 -5.06 17.44 -2.26
N THR A 87 -6.26 17.42 -1.67
CA THR A 87 -6.85 18.63 -1.05
C THR A 87 -6.27 18.86 0.33
N GLU A 88 -6.19 20.15 0.72
CA GLU A 88 -5.71 20.54 2.04
C GLU A 88 -6.82 20.50 3.12
N PRO A 89 -6.50 20.18 4.38
CA PRO A 89 -5.19 19.67 4.84
C PRO A 89 -5.01 18.21 4.44
N PRO A 90 -3.76 17.77 4.18
CA PRO A 90 -3.52 16.38 3.76
C PRO A 90 -3.83 15.40 4.89
N LEU A 91 -4.47 14.29 4.54
CA LEU A 91 -4.72 13.20 5.47
C LEU A 91 -3.52 12.26 5.47
N ARG A 92 -2.83 12.17 6.60
CA ARG A 92 -1.62 11.36 6.73
C ARG A 92 -1.87 10.19 7.67
N TYR A 93 -1.55 9.00 7.17
CA TYR A 93 -1.67 7.75 7.91
C TYR A 93 -0.32 7.09 8.08
N VAL A 94 -0.13 6.44 9.21
CA VAL A 94 1.03 5.59 9.49
C VAL A 94 0.56 4.21 9.86
N THR A 95 1.42 3.22 9.62
CA THR A 95 1.15 1.83 9.99
C THR A 95 1.32 1.66 11.49
N ALA A 96 0.26 1.24 12.15
CA ALA A 96 0.29 0.90 13.58
C ALA A 96 0.49 -0.59 13.79
N SER A 97 -0.04 -1.42 12.90
CA SER A 97 0.07 -2.88 12.98
C SER A 97 -0.02 -3.48 11.58
N LEU A 98 0.80 -4.47 11.33
CA LEU A 98 0.78 -5.24 10.10
C LEU A 98 0.88 -6.72 10.44
N LYS A 99 -0.14 -7.48 10.06
CA LYS A 99 -0.14 -8.94 10.14
C LYS A 99 -0.09 -9.49 8.72
N VAL A 100 0.84 -10.40 8.48
CA VAL A 100 1.00 -11.04 7.17
C VAL A 100 0.97 -12.55 7.35
N ASP A 101 0.06 -13.21 6.63
CA ASP A 101 -0.05 -14.66 6.59
C ASP A 101 0.42 -15.15 5.22
N TYR A 102 1.50 -15.91 5.21
CA TYR A 102 2.07 -16.48 3.99
C TYR A 102 1.43 -17.86 3.77
N LEU A 103 0.35 -17.88 2.98
CA LEU A 103 -0.45 -19.09 2.75
C LEU A 103 0.24 -20.08 1.83
N HIS A 104 0.97 -19.57 0.84
CA HIS A 104 1.73 -20.33 -0.14
C HIS A 104 3.02 -19.58 -0.49
N PRO A 105 4.09 -20.28 -0.88
CA PRO A 105 5.27 -19.61 -1.44
C PRO A 105 4.87 -18.73 -2.64
N THR A 106 5.41 -17.53 -2.70
CA THR A 106 5.12 -16.58 -3.79
C THR A 106 6.16 -16.75 -4.89
N PRO A 107 5.76 -17.25 -6.08
CA PRO A 107 6.72 -17.48 -7.15
C PRO A 107 7.25 -16.17 -7.74
N MET A 108 8.54 -16.21 -8.13
CA MET A 108 9.22 -15.16 -8.84
C MET A 108 8.85 -15.22 -10.34
N GLY A 109 8.96 -14.09 -11.03
CA GLY A 109 8.85 -14.04 -12.49
C GLY A 109 7.52 -13.45 -13.00
N SER A 110 6.54 -13.29 -12.16
CA SER A 110 5.26 -12.67 -12.50
C SER A 110 4.95 -11.49 -11.58
N PRO A 111 4.08 -10.55 -11.98
CA PRO A 111 3.67 -9.47 -11.09
C PRO A 111 2.95 -9.99 -9.85
N LEU A 112 3.17 -9.29 -8.74
CA LEU A 112 2.36 -9.44 -7.54
C LEU A 112 1.11 -8.58 -7.73
N GLU A 113 -0.06 -9.18 -7.67
CA GLU A 113 -1.33 -8.47 -7.80
C GLU A 113 -1.98 -8.37 -6.43
N LEU A 114 -2.18 -7.13 -5.97
CA LEU A 114 -2.78 -6.86 -4.68
C LEU A 114 -4.17 -6.29 -4.84
N ARG A 115 -5.09 -6.76 -4.00
CA ARG A 115 -6.43 -6.18 -3.85
C ARG A 115 -6.70 -5.95 -2.38
N SER A 116 -7.16 -4.76 -2.05
CA SER A 116 -7.47 -4.39 -0.67
C SER A 116 -8.88 -3.89 -0.52
N SER A 117 -9.50 -4.23 0.60
CA SER A 117 -10.79 -3.73 1.02
C SER A 117 -10.69 -3.07 2.39
N ILE A 118 -11.55 -2.09 2.62
CA ILE A 118 -11.66 -1.43 3.92
C ILE A 118 -12.57 -2.26 4.81
N ARG A 119 -12.03 -2.75 5.91
CA ARG A 119 -12.80 -3.49 6.90
C ARG A 119 -13.49 -2.57 7.89
N GLU A 120 -12.81 -1.50 8.33
CA GLU A 120 -13.31 -0.59 9.34
C GLU A 120 -12.68 0.79 9.18
N ILE A 121 -13.49 1.83 9.36
CA ILE A 121 -13.03 3.20 9.61
C ILE A 121 -13.68 3.64 10.90
N LYS A 122 -12.87 3.89 11.94
CA LYS A 122 -13.37 4.31 13.25
C LYS A 122 -12.44 5.37 13.83
N GLY A 123 -12.94 6.60 13.89
CA GLY A 123 -12.14 7.73 14.36
C GLY A 123 -10.88 7.89 13.49
N ARG A 124 -9.72 7.80 14.11
CA ARG A 124 -8.42 7.94 13.46
C ARG A 124 -7.88 6.61 12.92
N LYS A 125 -8.58 5.52 13.15
CA LYS A 125 -8.15 4.17 12.78
C LYS A 125 -8.83 3.72 11.49
N VAL A 126 -8.06 3.12 10.60
CA VAL A 126 -8.56 2.41 9.41
C VAL A 126 -7.94 1.02 9.39
N VAL A 127 -8.77 0.00 9.22
CA VAL A 127 -8.32 -1.38 9.07
C VAL A 127 -8.51 -1.80 7.62
N VAL A 128 -7.44 -2.27 7.01
CA VAL A 128 -7.37 -2.68 5.60
C VAL A 128 -7.01 -4.14 5.51
N GLU A 129 -7.79 -4.90 4.76
CA GLU A 129 -7.49 -6.30 4.43
C GLU A 129 -6.98 -6.37 2.99
N THR A 130 -5.87 -7.08 2.79
CA THR A 130 -5.21 -7.19 1.49
C THR A 130 -4.98 -8.65 1.12
N ARG A 131 -5.28 -8.98 -0.13
CA ARG A 131 -4.95 -10.27 -0.74
C ARG A 131 -3.87 -10.03 -1.80
N LEU A 132 -2.83 -10.84 -1.78
CA LEU A 132 -1.78 -10.82 -2.78
C LEU A 132 -1.83 -12.13 -3.56
N SER A 133 -1.94 -12.02 -4.88
CA SER A 133 -2.03 -13.16 -5.79
C SER A 133 -0.94 -13.08 -6.85
N VAL A 134 -0.52 -14.25 -7.33
CA VAL A 134 0.39 -14.39 -8.47
C VAL A 134 -0.25 -15.36 -9.45
N ASP A 135 -0.39 -14.93 -10.70
CA ASP A 135 -1.03 -15.72 -11.77
C ASP A 135 -2.40 -16.29 -11.36
N GLY A 136 -3.18 -15.46 -10.63
CA GLY A 136 -4.53 -15.81 -10.19
C GLY A 136 -4.60 -16.65 -8.90
N LYS A 137 -3.45 -17.06 -8.33
CA LYS A 137 -3.42 -17.83 -7.09
C LYS A 137 -3.12 -16.91 -5.91
N GLU A 138 -4.00 -16.92 -4.90
CA GLU A 138 -3.77 -16.20 -3.67
C GLU A 138 -2.63 -16.84 -2.87
N CYS A 139 -1.58 -16.07 -2.62
CA CYS A 139 -0.39 -16.54 -1.90
C CYS A 139 -0.27 -15.95 -0.50
N VAL A 140 -0.71 -14.70 -0.31
CA VAL A 140 -0.49 -13.96 0.94
C VAL A 140 -1.74 -13.16 1.30
N ARG A 141 -2.03 -13.08 2.59
CA ARG A 141 -3.03 -12.18 3.16
C ARG A 141 -2.39 -11.24 4.15
N GLY A 142 -2.83 -9.99 4.11
CA GLY A 142 -2.40 -8.99 5.07
C GLY A 142 -3.58 -8.31 5.76
N GLU A 143 -3.39 -7.95 7.01
CA GLU A 143 -4.27 -7.04 7.73
C GLU A 143 -3.43 -5.91 8.28
N LEU A 144 -3.75 -4.69 7.89
CA LEU A 144 -3.03 -3.50 8.33
C LEU A 144 -3.96 -2.60 9.11
N VAL A 145 -3.49 -2.14 10.25
CA VAL A 145 -4.13 -1.07 11.02
C VAL A 145 -3.34 0.21 10.77
N ALA A 146 -3.98 1.17 10.12
CA ALA A 146 -3.43 2.49 9.90
C ALA A 146 -4.06 3.48 10.88
N VAL A 147 -3.26 4.44 11.32
CA VAL A 147 -3.71 5.48 12.25
C VAL A 147 -3.36 6.84 11.66
N ARG A 148 -4.36 7.73 11.63
CA ARG A 148 -4.15 9.11 11.22
C ARG A 148 -3.33 9.85 12.26
N ILE A 149 -2.24 10.49 11.84
CA ILE A 149 -1.43 11.30 12.74
C ILE A 149 -1.93 12.75 12.72
N PRO A 150 -1.86 13.43 13.87
CA PRO A 150 -2.19 14.87 13.94
C PRO A 150 -1.23 15.69 13.10
N ASP A 151 -1.72 16.81 12.54
CA ASP A 151 -0.91 17.72 11.75
C ASP A 151 0.30 18.25 12.53
N THR A 152 0.19 18.31 13.87
CA THR A 152 1.27 18.73 14.78
C THR A 152 2.43 17.76 14.84
N MET A 153 2.24 16.51 14.43
CA MET A 153 3.29 15.49 14.41
C MET A 153 4.02 15.39 13.07
N VAL A 154 3.62 16.18 12.11
CA VAL A 154 4.29 16.22 10.81
C VAL A 154 5.60 16.99 10.97
N ALA A 155 6.73 16.33 10.77
CA ALA A 155 8.03 16.99 10.75
C ALA A 155 8.04 18.01 9.60
N ARG A 156 8.48 19.22 9.90
CA ARG A 156 8.64 20.30 8.94
C ARG A 156 9.95 20.15 8.18
#